data_9a4e3b9ee119cfaca90ba7f81aece0c3
#
_entry.id   9a4e3b9ee119cfaca90ba7f81aece0c3
#
_cell.length_a   1.000
_cell.length_b   1.000
_cell.length_c   1.000
_cell.angle_alpha   90.00
_cell.angle_beta   90.00
_cell.angle_gamma   90.00
#
_symmetry.space_group_name_H-M   'P 1'
#
loop_
_entity.id
_entity.type
_entity.pdbx_description
1 polymer ?
#
loop_
_entity_poly.entity_id
_entity_poly.type
_entity_poly.pdbx_seq_one_letter_code
_entity_poly.pdbx_strand_id
1 'polypeptide(L)'
;KLDRLAQSAAASIYNNLSPVTLSLAMADWAWHLAASPGRQLELATLAAQLAIDTARLQDGSTNGAGLQDDDPRFRADEWTQWPFNRWRTAFRNAEVFWREASKVPGVSTHHGQLVDFFARQWLDMLTPANRLLTNPVLLKHTLETGGANLLKGMQNLAADVSGVPTPEDEASRGRFVVGGNVAVTPGQVVFRNHLVELIRYAPQTDKVHPEP
;
A
#
# COMPACT_ATOMS: atom_id res chain seq x y z
N LYS A 1 5.98 -34.31 10.03
CA LYS A 1 4.92 -34.03 9.04
C LYS A 1 3.96 -32.93 9.56
N LEU A 2 3.57 -32.98 10.85
CA LEU A 2 2.68 -31.99 11.47
C LEU A 2 3.28 -30.58 11.46
N ASP A 3 4.56 -30.45 11.82
CA ASP A 3 5.29 -29.18 11.84
C ASP A 3 5.37 -28.53 10.46
N ARG A 4 5.55 -29.34 9.40
CA ARG A 4 5.55 -28.81 8.02
C ARG A 4 4.19 -28.27 7.60
N LEU A 5 3.10 -28.97 8.00
CA LEU A 5 1.73 -28.49 7.74
C LEU A 5 1.42 -27.23 8.52
N ALA A 6 1.82 -27.17 9.79
CA ALA A 6 1.66 -25.96 10.62
C ALA A 6 2.48 -24.80 10.06
N GLN A 7 3.74 -25.04 9.65
CA GLN A 7 4.59 -24.01 9.05
C GLN A 7 4.08 -23.53 7.69
N SER A 8 3.56 -24.43 6.84
CA SER A 8 2.96 -24.02 5.56
C SER A 8 1.68 -23.22 5.74
N ALA A 9 0.84 -23.58 6.71
CA ALA A 9 -0.34 -22.80 7.05
C ALA A 9 0.03 -21.43 7.64
N ALA A 10 1.02 -21.37 8.52
CA ALA A 10 1.54 -20.11 9.02
C ALA A 10 2.16 -19.24 7.92
N ALA A 11 2.94 -19.83 7.00
CA ALA A 11 3.54 -19.12 5.88
C ALA A 11 2.48 -18.49 4.95
N SER A 12 1.35 -19.15 4.73
CA SER A 12 0.24 -18.58 3.95
C SER A 12 -0.43 -17.40 4.65
N ILE A 13 -0.53 -17.42 5.98
CA ILE A 13 -1.10 -16.31 6.77
C ILE A 13 -0.14 -15.12 6.80
N TYR A 14 1.16 -15.37 6.93
CA TYR A 14 2.18 -14.31 7.02
C TYR A 14 2.82 -13.95 5.67
N ASN A 15 2.24 -14.40 4.58
CA ASN A 15 2.72 -14.13 3.21
C ASN A 15 4.21 -14.46 3.02
N ASN A 16 4.66 -15.60 3.56
CA ASN A 16 6.06 -16.07 3.60
C ASN A 16 7.04 -15.17 4.40
N LEU A 17 6.53 -14.18 5.15
CA LEU A 17 7.36 -13.38 6.05
C LEU A 17 7.50 -14.10 7.39
N SER A 18 8.73 -14.18 7.89
CA SER A 18 8.97 -14.76 9.20
C SER A 18 8.49 -13.81 10.30
N PRO A 19 7.51 -14.20 11.15
CA PRO A 19 7.07 -13.38 12.27
C PRO A 19 8.22 -13.13 13.27
N VAL A 20 9.19 -14.03 13.35
CA VAL A 20 10.39 -13.87 14.18
C VAL A 20 11.26 -12.71 13.67
N THR A 21 11.48 -12.61 12.37
CA THR A 21 12.27 -11.52 11.78
C THR A 21 11.64 -10.16 12.05
N LEU A 22 10.33 -10.06 11.89
CA LEU A 22 9.61 -8.81 12.21
C LEU A 22 9.71 -8.48 13.70
N SER A 23 9.50 -9.47 14.57
CA SER A 23 9.59 -9.26 16.02
C SER A 23 10.98 -8.79 16.46
N LEU A 24 12.04 -9.35 15.85
CA LEU A 24 13.43 -8.93 16.13
C LEU A 24 13.69 -7.50 15.65
N ALA A 25 13.20 -7.13 14.46
CA ALA A 25 13.35 -5.77 13.95
C ALA A 25 12.61 -4.75 14.83
N MET A 26 11.39 -5.07 15.25
CA MET A 26 10.62 -4.22 16.17
C MET A 26 11.25 -4.10 17.55
N ALA A 27 11.81 -5.20 18.08
CA ALA A 27 12.51 -5.19 19.37
C ALA A 27 13.79 -4.35 19.31
N ASP A 28 14.58 -4.49 18.23
CA ASP A 28 15.80 -3.70 18.01
C ASP A 28 15.47 -2.20 17.94
N TRP A 29 14.48 -1.85 17.13
CA TRP A 29 13.99 -0.47 17.03
C TRP A 29 13.50 0.09 18.37
N ALA A 30 12.64 -0.64 19.07
CA ALA A 30 12.05 -0.19 20.30
C ALA A 30 13.10 0.00 21.42
N TRP A 31 14.07 -0.91 21.50
CA TRP A 31 15.15 -0.83 22.48
C TRP A 31 16.06 0.38 22.24
N HIS A 32 16.46 0.60 21.01
CA HIS A 32 17.30 1.76 20.66
C HIS A 32 16.55 3.08 20.84
N LEU A 33 15.25 3.12 20.50
CA LEU A 33 14.42 4.30 20.74
C LEU A 33 14.30 4.57 22.26
N ALA A 34 14.07 3.54 23.07
CA ALA A 34 13.98 3.68 24.52
C ALA A 34 15.30 4.20 25.14
N ALA A 35 16.43 3.81 24.56
CA ALA A 35 17.76 4.26 24.98
C ALA A 35 18.16 5.65 24.42
N SER A 36 17.34 6.28 23.58
CA SER A 36 17.65 7.53 22.88
C SER A 36 16.73 8.69 23.30
N PRO A 37 16.92 9.32 24.47
CA PRO A 37 16.02 10.37 24.98
C PRO A 37 15.94 11.60 24.06
N GLY A 38 17.03 11.96 23.38
CA GLY A 38 17.03 13.03 22.40
C GLY A 38 16.08 12.74 21.23
N ARG A 39 16.15 11.52 20.68
CA ARG A 39 15.25 11.09 19.60
C ARG A 39 13.79 11.04 20.04
N GLN A 40 13.52 10.59 21.26
CA GLN A 40 12.17 10.62 21.83
C GLN A 40 11.62 12.04 21.89
N LEU A 41 12.43 13.02 22.33
CA LEU A 41 12.02 14.43 22.40
C LEU A 41 11.76 15.02 21.00
N GLU A 42 12.62 14.72 20.03
CA GLU A 42 12.41 15.13 18.63
C GLU A 42 11.08 14.59 18.09
N LEU A 43 10.82 13.29 18.28
CA LEU A 43 9.58 12.67 17.82
C LEU A 43 8.35 13.20 18.57
N ALA A 44 8.45 13.46 19.87
CA ALA A 44 7.37 14.07 20.65
C ALA A 44 7.06 15.49 20.15
N THR A 45 8.10 16.28 19.85
CA THR A 45 7.95 17.62 19.30
C THR A 45 7.32 17.59 17.91
N LEU A 46 7.78 16.69 17.05
CA LEU A 46 7.18 16.47 15.72
C LEU A 46 5.71 16.06 15.85
N ALA A 47 5.39 15.11 16.70
CA ALA A 47 4.01 14.67 16.91
C ALA A 47 3.11 15.82 17.37
N ALA A 48 3.58 16.66 18.29
CA ALA A 48 2.85 17.83 18.77
C ALA A 48 2.61 18.85 17.63
N GLN A 49 3.63 19.14 16.82
CA GLN A 49 3.49 20.02 15.66
C GLN A 49 2.46 19.50 14.66
N LEU A 50 2.56 18.23 14.25
CA LEU A 50 1.63 17.60 13.32
C LEU A 50 0.18 17.56 13.85
N ALA A 51 0.01 17.35 15.17
CA ALA A 51 -1.29 17.40 15.81
C ALA A 51 -1.89 18.82 15.81
N ILE A 52 -1.07 19.83 16.08
CA ILE A 52 -1.48 21.24 16.04
C ILE A 52 -1.87 21.63 14.61
N ASP A 53 -1.10 21.23 13.61
CA ASP A 53 -1.39 21.50 12.20
C ASP A 53 -2.73 20.88 11.78
N THR A 54 -2.98 19.64 12.19
CA THR A 54 -4.27 18.98 11.95
C THR A 54 -5.42 19.72 12.65
N ALA A 55 -5.21 20.19 13.87
CA ALA A 55 -6.24 20.89 14.65
C ALA A 55 -6.57 22.29 14.10
N ARG A 56 -5.59 22.97 13.50
CA ARG A 56 -5.72 24.32 12.92
C ARG A 56 -6.42 24.35 11.57
N LEU A 57 -6.66 23.21 10.93
CA LEU A 57 -7.40 23.17 9.68
C LEU A 57 -8.83 23.68 9.92
N GLN A 58 -9.13 24.83 9.32
CA GLN A 58 -10.48 25.41 9.30
C GLN A 58 -11.24 24.89 8.07
N ASP A 59 -12.57 24.93 8.14
CA ASP A 59 -13.43 24.64 7.00
C ASP A 59 -13.10 25.56 5.83
N GLY A 60 -12.92 24.97 4.64
CA GLY A 60 -12.64 25.69 3.39
C GLY A 60 -11.18 26.13 3.22
N SER A 61 -10.30 25.91 4.19
CA SER A 61 -8.88 26.14 4.03
C SER A 61 -8.26 25.03 3.20
N THR A 62 -7.96 25.30 1.95
CA THR A 62 -7.14 24.43 1.08
C THR A 62 -5.65 24.45 1.48
N ASN A 63 -5.31 25.28 2.47
CA ASN A 63 -3.96 25.54 2.93
C ASN A 63 -3.61 24.72 4.18
N GLY A 64 -3.62 23.41 4.10
CA GLY A 64 -2.62 22.62 4.82
C GLY A 64 -1.27 23.00 4.22
N ALA A 65 -0.40 23.62 5.00
CA ALA A 65 0.85 24.20 4.57
C ALA A 65 1.57 23.36 3.51
N GLY A 66 1.52 23.79 2.23
CA GLY A 66 2.41 23.33 1.17
C GLY A 66 2.30 21.86 0.74
N LEU A 67 1.28 21.11 1.18
CA LEU A 67 1.03 19.78 0.66
C LEU A 67 0.26 19.91 -0.68
N GLN A 68 0.99 20.19 -1.74
CA GLN A 68 0.60 19.74 -3.07
C GLN A 68 0.58 18.21 -2.95
N ASP A 69 -0.59 17.66 -2.64
CA ASP A 69 -0.75 16.24 -2.37
C ASP A 69 -0.82 15.53 -3.72
N ASP A 70 0.33 15.10 -4.22
CA ASP A 70 0.43 14.27 -5.43
C ASP A 70 -0.12 12.85 -5.23
N ASP A 71 -0.59 12.54 -4.03
CA ASP A 71 -1.14 11.24 -3.71
C ASP A 71 -2.47 11.01 -4.44
N PRO A 72 -2.52 10.03 -5.36
CA PRO A 72 -3.72 9.77 -6.16
C PRO A 72 -4.94 9.38 -5.33
N ARG A 73 -4.75 8.90 -4.10
CA ARG A 73 -5.84 8.52 -3.18
C ARG A 73 -6.68 9.72 -2.75
N PHE A 74 -6.11 10.92 -2.74
CA PHE A 74 -6.70 12.14 -2.19
C PHE A 74 -6.90 13.27 -3.21
N ARG A 75 -6.85 12.97 -4.52
CA ARG A 75 -6.95 13.97 -5.59
C ARG A 75 -8.35 14.55 -5.78
N ALA A 76 -9.39 13.82 -5.37
CA ALA A 76 -10.76 14.26 -5.57
C ALA A 76 -11.11 15.47 -4.68
N ASP A 77 -11.89 16.41 -5.20
CA ASP A 77 -12.26 17.64 -4.52
C ASP A 77 -13.03 17.39 -3.21
N GLU A 78 -13.74 16.29 -3.12
CA GLU A 78 -14.48 15.86 -1.94
C GLU A 78 -13.60 15.77 -0.68
N TRP A 79 -12.29 15.48 -0.84
CA TRP A 79 -11.34 15.44 0.25
C TRP A 79 -11.00 16.81 0.85
N THR A 80 -11.43 17.90 0.23
CA THR A 80 -11.26 19.26 0.77
C THR A 80 -12.33 19.64 1.79
N GLN A 81 -13.43 18.88 1.83
CA GLN A 81 -14.58 19.15 2.70
C GLN A 81 -14.36 18.60 4.12
N TRP A 82 -14.94 19.27 5.10
CA TRP A 82 -15.02 18.77 6.48
C TRP A 82 -15.96 17.55 6.56
N PRO A 83 -15.67 16.49 7.30
CA PRO A 83 -14.45 16.24 8.13
C PRO A 83 -13.32 15.56 7.36
N PHE A 84 -13.47 15.28 6.06
CA PHE A 84 -12.56 14.47 5.25
C PHE A 84 -11.18 15.12 5.08
N ASN A 85 -11.11 16.44 4.98
CA ASN A 85 -9.87 17.20 4.95
C ASN A 85 -9.01 16.96 6.21
N ARG A 86 -9.65 16.88 7.39
CA ARG A 86 -8.94 16.55 8.64
C ARG A 86 -8.44 15.12 8.67
N TRP A 87 -9.24 14.17 8.22
CA TRP A 87 -8.82 12.76 8.17
C TRP A 87 -7.68 12.55 7.18
N ARG A 88 -7.75 13.18 6.01
CA ARG A 88 -6.65 13.20 5.05
C ARG A 88 -5.38 13.74 5.69
N THR A 89 -5.45 14.92 6.29
CA THR A 89 -4.29 15.57 6.91
C THR A 89 -3.73 14.75 8.09
N ALA A 90 -4.58 14.24 8.96
CA ALA A 90 -4.15 13.38 10.07
C ALA A 90 -3.43 12.13 9.57
N PHE A 91 -3.94 11.52 8.50
CA PHE A 91 -3.31 10.36 7.87
C PHE A 91 -1.96 10.71 7.27
N ARG A 92 -1.86 11.79 6.49
CA ARG A 92 -0.59 12.26 5.91
C ARG A 92 0.44 12.63 6.99
N ASN A 93 -0.01 13.23 8.08
CA ASN A 93 0.82 13.51 9.23
C ASN A 93 1.32 12.22 9.93
N ALA A 94 0.48 11.19 9.99
CA ALA A 94 0.91 9.88 10.49
C ALA A 94 1.98 9.24 9.58
N GLU A 95 1.87 9.37 8.26
CA GLU A 95 2.91 8.91 7.32
C GLU A 95 4.24 9.66 7.53
N VAL A 96 4.18 10.97 7.72
CA VAL A 96 5.37 11.80 8.03
C VAL A 96 6.00 11.36 9.36
N PHE A 97 5.17 11.20 10.40
CA PHE A 97 5.64 10.77 11.71
C PHE A 97 6.33 9.41 11.65
N TRP A 98 5.72 8.40 11.06
CA TRP A 98 6.28 7.06 11.01
C TRP A 98 7.53 6.96 10.15
N ARG A 99 7.61 7.72 9.06
CA ARG A 99 8.85 7.85 8.26
C ARG A 99 10.02 8.37 9.08
N GLU A 100 9.76 9.31 10.00
CA GLU A 100 10.79 9.80 10.91
C GLU A 100 11.00 8.84 12.09
N ALA A 101 9.95 8.25 12.65
CA ALA A 101 10.04 7.34 13.78
C ALA A 101 10.83 6.05 13.46
N SER A 102 10.85 5.61 12.21
CA SER A 102 11.67 4.46 11.80
C SER A 102 13.17 4.72 11.81
N LYS A 103 13.59 6.00 11.78
CA LYS A 103 15.00 6.42 11.74
C LYS A 103 15.55 6.60 13.16
N VAL A 104 15.92 5.53 13.81
CA VAL A 104 16.48 5.55 15.18
C VAL A 104 17.98 5.23 15.15
N PRO A 105 18.84 6.07 15.74
CA PRO A 105 20.27 5.80 15.84
C PRO A 105 20.57 4.49 16.57
N GLY A 106 21.52 3.71 16.06
CA GLY A 106 21.91 2.41 16.64
C GLY A 106 21.17 1.20 16.09
N VAL A 107 19.99 1.38 15.50
CA VAL A 107 19.25 0.31 14.83
C VAL A 107 20.01 -0.16 13.59
N SER A 108 20.07 -1.47 13.35
CA SER A 108 20.67 -2.00 12.13
C SER A 108 19.91 -1.51 10.90
N THR A 109 20.63 -1.25 9.80
CA THR A 109 20.02 -0.76 8.56
C THR A 109 18.90 -1.67 8.07
N HIS A 110 19.08 -2.98 8.16
CA HIS A 110 18.08 -3.96 7.75
C HIS A 110 16.81 -3.88 8.62
N HIS A 111 16.96 -3.81 9.95
CA HIS A 111 15.81 -3.69 10.84
C HIS A 111 15.09 -2.36 10.67
N GLY A 112 15.81 -1.25 10.50
CA GLY A 112 15.20 0.06 10.21
C GLY A 112 14.37 0.04 8.93
N GLN A 113 14.86 -0.60 7.87
CA GLN A 113 14.11 -0.78 6.61
C GLN A 113 12.87 -1.65 6.80
N LEU A 114 12.94 -2.71 7.60
CA LEU A 114 11.77 -3.55 7.91
C LEU A 114 10.72 -2.76 8.68
N VAL A 115 11.12 -2.01 9.71
CA VAL A 115 10.20 -1.17 10.49
C VAL A 115 9.52 -0.12 9.60
N ASP A 116 10.27 0.58 8.76
CA ASP A 116 9.72 1.56 7.80
C ASP A 116 8.74 0.91 6.82
N PHE A 117 9.12 -0.23 6.23
CA PHE A 117 8.27 -0.98 5.32
C PHE A 117 6.95 -1.39 5.98
N PHE A 118 7.00 -2.03 7.14
CA PHE A 118 5.79 -2.48 7.82
C PHE A 118 4.94 -1.32 8.34
N ALA A 119 5.55 -0.24 8.82
CA ALA A 119 4.81 0.96 9.20
C ALA A 119 3.99 1.52 8.01
N ARG A 120 4.59 1.58 6.82
CA ARG A 120 3.87 1.99 5.59
C ARG A 120 2.75 1.02 5.23
N GLN A 121 2.99 -0.31 5.28
CA GLN A 121 1.94 -1.29 4.99
C GLN A 121 0.74 -1.15 5.93
N TRP A 122 0.99 -0.95 7.23
CA TRP A 122 -0.07 -0.70 8.20
C TRP A 122 -0.83 0.59 7.93
N LEU A 123 -0.11 1.67 7.62
CA LEU A 123 -0.74 2.94 7.25
C LEU A 123 -1.58 2.80 5.98
N ASP A 124 -1.08 2.12 4.95
CA ASP A 124 -1.85 1.88 3.72
C ASP A 124 -3.12 1.08 3.97
N MET A 125 -3.09 0.10 4.87
CA MET A 125 -4.30 -0.61 5.30
C MET A 125 -5.27 0.27 6.06
N LEU A 126 -4.76 1.21 6.85
CA LEU A 126 -5.55 2.09 7.72
C LEU A 126 -5.97 3.40 7.04
N THR A 127 -5.56 3.63 5.79
CA THR A 127 -5.90 4.87 5.09
C THR A 127 -7.41 5.14 5.08
N PRO A 128 -7.84 6.39 5.32
CA PRO A 128 -9.25 6.75 5.26
C PRO A 128 -9.86 6.51 3.87
N ALA A 129 -9.04 6.46 2.81
CA ALA A 129 -9.49 6.17 1.46
C ALA A 129 -10.03 4.74 1.28
N ASN A 130 -9.64 3.78 2.13
CA ASN A 130 -10.06 2.38 2.03
C ASN A 130 -11.39 2.06 2.73
N ARG A 131 -12.05 3.03 3.35
CA ARG A 131 -13.24 2.77 4.17
C ARG A 131 -14.44 3.57 3.69
N LEU A 132 -15.59 2.93 3.62
CA LEU A 132 -16.84 3.56 3.15
C LEU A 132 -17.16 4.87 3.87
N LEU A 133 -17.10 4.89 5.20
CA LEU A 133 -17.51 6.06 5.99
C LEU A 133 -16.48 7.20 6.02
N THR A 134 -15.24 6.91 5.68
CA THR A 134 -14.16 7.90 5.71
C THR A 134 -13.68 8.32 4.32
N ASN A 135 -14.14 7.64 3.27
CA ASN A 135 -13.86 8.01 1.88
C ASN A 135 -15.03 8.81 1.31
N PRO A 136 -14.90 10.13 1.08
CA PRO A 136 -16.01 10.97 0.61
C PRO A 136 -16.47 10.63 -0.80
N VAL A 137 -15.57 10.19 -1.68
CA VAL A 137 -15.90 9.78 -3.05
C VAL A 137 -16.75 8.50 -3.03
N LEU A 138 -16.33 7.53 -2.24
CA LEU A 138 -17.06 6.27 -2.10
C LEU A 138 -18.41 6.48 -1.42
N LEU A 139 -18.46 7.32 -0.38
CA LEU A 139 -19.69 7.67 0.32
C LEU A 139 -20.69 8.36 -0.61
N LYS A 140 -20.23 9.36 -1.37
CA LYS A 140 -21.05 10.06 -2.37
C LYS A 140 -21.60 9.10 -3.41
N HIS A 141 -20.75 8.27 -4.01
CA HIS A 141 -21.16 7.27 -4.99
C HIS A 141 -22.17 6.25 -4.42
N THR A 142 -21.99 5.84 -3.17
CA THR A 142 -22.93 4.93 -2.50
C THR A 142 -24.30 5.58 -2.30
N LEU A 143 -24.35 6.87 -1.94
CA LEU A 143 -25.58 7.60 -1.82
C LEU A 143 -26.26 7.80 -3.17
N GLU A 144 -25.53 8.18 -4.21
CA GLU A 144 -26.03 8.39 -5.57
C GLU A 144 -26.62 7.11 -6.18
N THR A 145 -26.00 5.95 -5.88
CA THR A 145 -26.45 4.64 -6.41
C THR A 145 -27.46 3.94 -5.49
N GLY A 146 -27.85 4.55 -4.38
CA GLY A 146 -28.71 3.91 -3.39
C GLY A 146 -28.13 2.63 -2.80
N GLY A 147 -26.78 2.50 -2.76
CA GLY A 147 -26.09 1.34 -2.25
C GLY A 147 -25.85 0.19 -3.27
N ALA A 148 -26.26 0.36 -4.53
CA ALA A 148 -26.11 -0.68 -5.54
C ALA A 148 -24.63 -1.07 -5.80
N ASN A 149 -23.69 -0.12 -5.65
CA ASN A 149 -22.27 -0.37 -5.70
C ASN A 149 -21.79 -1.36 -4.62
N LEU A 150 -22.36 -1.29 -3.41
CA LEU A 150 -22.01 -2.22 -2.32
C LEU A 150 -22.54 -3.61 -2.59
N LEU A 151 -23.77 -3.71 -3.12
CA LEU A 151 -24.34 -5.00 -3.51
C LEU A 151 -23.50 -5.68 -4.61
N LYS A 152 -23.10 -4.92 -5.63
CA LYS A 152 -22.20 -5.40 -6.69
C LYS A 152 -20.84 -5.85 -6.11
N GLY A 153 -20.28 -5.08 -5.18
CA GLY A 153 -19.04 -5.43 -4.48
C GLY A 153 -19.13 -6.74 -3.70
N MET A 154 -20.26 -6.96 -3.01
CA MET A 154 -20.53 -8.24 -2.31
C MET A 154 -20.67 -9.42 -3.29
N GLN A 155 -21.32 -9.22 -4.42
CA GLN A 155 -21.43 -10.24 -5.46
C GLN A 155 -20.06 -10.62 -6.03
N ASN A 156 -19.21 -9.63 -6.32
CA ASN A 156 -17.85 -9.85 -6.78
C ASN A 156 -17.03 -10.63 -5.74
N LEU A 157 -17.08 -10.21 -4.47
CA LEU A 157 -16.39 -10.92 -3.39
C LEU A 157 -16.86 -12.37 -3.25
N ALA A 158 -18.17 -12.62 -3.36
CA ALA A 158 -18.72 -13.98 -3.33
C ALA A 158 -18.23 -14.82 -4.52
N ALA A 159 -18.14 -14.23 -5.71
CA ALA A 159 -17.57 -14.87 -6.89
C ALA A 159 -16.09 -15.22 -6.70
N ASP A 160 -15.29 -14.28 -6.19
CA ASP A 160 -13.86 -14.49 -5.90
C ASP A 160 -13.64 -15.63 -4.90
N VAL A 161 -14.39 -15.61 -3.79
CA VAL A 161 -14.28 -16.65 -2.74
C VAL A 161 -14.74 -18.03 -3.24
N SER A 162 -15.79 -18.08 -4.07
CA SER A 162 -16.31 -19.34 -4.63
C SER A 162 -15.53 -19.83 -5.84
N GLY A 163 -14.64 -19.01 -6.42
CA GLY A 163 -13.91 -19.32 -7.65
C GLY A 163 -14.83 -19.40 -8.90
N VAL A 164 -16.05 -18.88 -8.81
CA VAL A 164 -16.99 -18.81 -9.93
C VAL A 164 -16.76 -17.51 -10.68
N PRO A 165 -16.40 -17.54 -11.98
CA PRO A 165 -16.19 -16.33 -12.75
C PRO A 165 -17.46 -15.49 -12.84
N THR A 166 -17.31 -14.18 -12.77
CA THR A 166 -18.41 -13.26 -13.07
C THR A 166 -18.67 -13.21 -14.60
N PRO A 167 -19.86 -12.80 -15.03
CA PRO A 167 -20.13 -12.59 -16.47
C PRO A 167 -19.14 -11.60 -17.13
N GLU A 168 -18.61 -10.63 -16.38
CA GLU A 168 -17.61 -9.68 -16.83
C GLU A 168 -16.24 -10.37 -17.04
N ASP A 169 -15.88 -11.32 -16.17
CA ASP A 169 -14.67 -12.15 -16.31
C ASP A 169 -14.75 -13.04 -17.55
N GLU A 170 -15.90 -13.65 -17.79
CA GLU A 170 -16.15 -14.50 -18.96
C GLU A 170 -16.06 -13.68 -20.26
N ALA A 171 -16.66 -12.50 -20.29
CA ALA A 171 -16.57 -11.59 -21.43
C ALA A 171 -15.15 -11.09 -21.69
N SER A 172 -14.34 -10.96 -20.63
CA SER A 172 -12.94 -10.53 -20.72
C SER A 172 -12.00 -11.65 -21.19
N ARG A 173 -12.26 -12.90 -20.85
CA ARG A 173 -11.41 -14.05 -21.20
C ARG A 173 -11.21 -14.23 -22.71
N GLY A 174 -12.23 -13.93 -23.51
CA GLY A 174 -12.14 -14.00 -24.97
C GLY A 174 -11.41 -12.83 -25.63
N ARG A 175 -11.17 -11.74 -24.88
CA ARG A 175 -10.53 -10.52 -25.43
C ARG A 175 -9.00 -10.61 -25.46
N PHE A 176 -8.41 -11.45 -24.60
CA PHE A 176 -6.97 -11.60 -24.45
C PHE A 176 -6.55 -13.02 -24.81
N VAL A 177 -5.90 -13.14 -25.97
CA VAL A 177 -5.42 -14.42 -26.50
C VAL A 177 -3.91 -14.40 -26.52
N VAL A 178 -3.28 -15.26 -25.71
CA VAL A 178 -1.81 -15.38 -25.66
C VAL A 178 -1.31 -15.84 -27.04
N GLY A 179 -0.32 -15.14 -27.60
CA GLY A 179 0.19 -15.36 -28.93
C GLY A 179 -0.68 -14.77 -30.05
N GLY A 180 -1.83 -14.20 -29.73
CA GLY A 180 -2.72 -13.50 -30.65
C GLY A 180 -2.63 -11.98 -30.50
N ASN A 181 -3.06 -11.46 -29.33
CA ASN A 181 -3.02 -10.03 -29.00
C ASN A 181 -2.32 -9.71 -27.66
N VAL A 182 -1.88 -10.75 -26.93
CA VAL A 182 -1.07 -10.63 -25.73
C VAL A 182 0.16 -11.53 -25.85
N ALA A 183 1.30 -11.10 -25.35
CA ALA A 183 2.58 -11.79 -25.42
C ALA A 183 2.99 -12.16 -26.87
N VAL A 184 2.77 -11.24 -27.80
CA VAL A 184 3.02 -11.45 -29.25
C VAL A 184 4.46 -11.12 -29.67
N THR A 185 5.24 -10.46 -28.82
CA THR A 185 6.62 -10.08 -29.14
C THR A 185 7.50 -11.35 -29.25
N PRO A 186 8.14 -11.60 -30.39
CA PRO A 186 9.01 -12.75 -30.52
C PRO A 186 10.18 -12.71 -29.54
N GLY A 187 10.47 -13.86 -28.93
CA GLY A 187 11.56 -13.97 -27.98
C GLY A 187 12.22 -15.35 -28.03
N GLN A 188 13.44 -15.43 -27.51
CA GLN A 188 14.19 -16.67 -27.37
C GLN A 188 14.67 -16.84 -25.95
N VAL A 189 14.51 -18.03 -25.39
CA VAL A 189 15.09 -18.39 -24.09
C VAL A 189 16.60 -18.48 -24.26
N VAL A 190 17.34 -17.54 -23.64
CA VAL A 190 18.80 -17.48 -23.71
C VAL A 190 19.48 -18.08 -22.49
N PHE A 191 18.73 -18.27 -21.41
CA PHE A 191 19.21 -18.96 -20.20
C PHE A 191 18.02 -19.64 -19.51
N ARG A 192 18.24 -20.81 -18.93
CA ARG A 192 17.26 -21.55 -18.13
C ARG A 192 17.94 -22.27 -16.99
N ASN A 193 17.36 -22.19 -15.80
CA ASN A 193 17.68 -23.07 -14.68
C ASN A 193 16.39 -23.61 -14.04
N HIS A 194 16.46 -24.21 -12.84
CA HIS A 194 15.31 -24.78 -12.16
C HIS A 194 14.33 -23.73 -11.57
N LEU A 195 14.69 -22.45 -11.56
CA LEU A 195 13.88 -21.36 -11.01
C LEU A 195 13.39 -20.37 -12.05
N VAL A 196 14.20 -20.06 -13.08
CA VAL A 196 13.93 -18.96 -14.01
C VAL A 196 14.30 -19.33 -15.45
N GLU A 197 13.61 -18.70 -16.37
CA GLU A 197 13.95 -18.61 -17.78
C GLU A 197 14.22 -17.14 -18.14
N LEU A 198 15.36 -16.85 -18.72
CA LEU A 198 15.67 -15.52 -19.25
C LEU A 198 15.31 -15.48 -20.73
N ILE A 199 14.38 -14.61 -21.07
CA ILE A 199 13.89 -14.46 -22.45
C ILE A 199 14.45 -13.17 -23.04
N ARG A 200 15.16 -13.26 -24.16
CA ARG A 200 15.58 -12.12 -24.95
C ARG A 200 14.52 -11.87 -26.02
N TYR A 201 13.80 -10.76 -25.90
CA TYR A 201 12.83 -10.33 -26.91
C TYR A 201 13.50 -9.68 -28.11
N ALA A 202 12.93 -9.88 -29.28
CA ALA A 202 13.36 -9.19 -30.49
C ALA A 202 12.97 -7.69 -30.40
N PRO A 203 13.86 -6.77 -30.84
CA PRO A 203 13.54 -5.36 -30.87
C PRO A 203 12.35 -5.12 -31.83
N GLN A 204 11.42 -4.25 -31.39
CA GLN A 204 10.24 -3.88 -32.16
C GLN A 204 10.40 -2.50 -32.82
N THR A 205 11.53 -1.84 -32.61
CA THR A 205 11.88 -0.53 -33.14
C THR A 205 13.26 -0.55 -33.75
N ASP A 206 13.53 0.36 -34.71
CA ASP A 206 14.84 0.49 -35.37
C ASP A 206 15.96 0.93 -34.41
N LYS A 207 15.59 1.55 -33.31
CA LYS A 207 16.54 2.00 -32.27
C LYS A 207 16.09 1.45 -30.92
N VAL A 208 17.04 0.89 -30.17
CA VAL A 208 16.87 0.44 -28.79
C VAL A 208 17.79 1.22 -27.86
N HIS A 209 17.45 1.28 -26.59
CA HIS A 209 18.34 1.86 -25.60
C HIS A 209 19.62 1.02 -25.50
N PRO A 210 20.81 1.65 -25.29
CA PRO A 210 22.07 0.93 -25.15
C PRO A 210 22.14 0.10 -23.85
N GLU A 211 21.34 0.47 -22.85
CA GLU A 211 21.21 -0.24 -21.58
C GLU A 211 19.97 -1.14 -21.60
N PRO A 212 20.08 -2.39 -21.12
CA PRO A 212 18.97 -3.34 -21.07
C PRO A 212 17.91 -2.92 -20.02
#